data_f4e38b65b723454ed2037103815390d5
#
_entry.id   f4e38b65b723454ed2037103815390d5
#
_cell.length_a   1.000
_cell.length_b   1.000
_cell.length_c   1.000
_cell.angle_alpha   90.00
_cell.angle_beta   90.00
_cell.angle_gamma   90.00
#
_symmetry.space_group_name_H-M   'P 1'
#
loop_
_entity.id
_entity.type
_entity.pdbx_description
1 polymer ?
#
loop_
_entity_poly.entity_id
_entity_poly.type
_entity_poly.pdbx_seq_one_letter_code
_entity_poly.pdbx_strand_id
1 'polypeptide(L)'
;TTGQPIIRVRRISPQNPVGPGDHFTLEVELENTSKDADIEDMVVNVSPGSSLFIGGDTNTRIVSRLDTGRAELVKFNLIAGQDISGPSQLIDLELKYNYYSGGQLTSAASVQKVLLPVKGGTATGQPVLLIDRGPMGPVSSGQPFQITLKLENTDTVKGIRNLTATFEPNDQISLLEATDTRQIGDIGPGQSVDVPVNLKAGSELSSAASQLLGITLKFDY
;
A
#
# COMPACT_ATOMS: atom_id res chain seq x y z
N THR A 1 -6.81 17.62 19.35
CA THR A 1 -7.39 16.25 19.25
C THR A 1 -6.44 15.45 18.38
N THR A 2 -5.70 14.52 18.98
CA THR A 2 -4.92 13.52 18.25
C THR A 2 -5.86 12.66 17.43
N GLY A 3 -5.68 12.67 16.11
CA GLY A 3 -6.45 11.80 15.20
C GLY A 3 -6.04 10.33 15.32
N GLN A 4 -6.80 9.43 14.69
CA GLN A 4 -6.40 8.03 14.59
C GLN A 4 -5.05 7.91 13.86
N PRO A 5 -4.09 7.11 14.37
CA PRO A 5 -2.81 6.88 13.72
C PRO A 5 -2.96 6.34 12.29
N ILE A 6 -2.08 6.77 11.40
CA ILE A 6 -2.00 6.29 10.03
C ILE A 6 -0.81 5.33 9.95
N ILE A 7 -1.09 4.07 9.62
CA ILE A 7 -0.07 3.05 9.45
C ILE A 7 0.16 2.83 7.97
N ARG A 8 1.39 3.04 7.53
CA ARG A 8 1.83 2.67 6.19
C ARG A 8 2.38 1.24 6.23
N VAL A 9 1.93 0.42 5.29
CA VAL A 9 2.35 -0.97 5.17
C VAL A 9 3.13 -1.14 3.87
N ARG A 10 4.34 -1.69 3.95
CA ARG A 10 5.21 -1.91 2.81
C ARG A 10 5.79 -3.32 2.85
N ARG A 11 5.63 -4.09 1.77
CA ARG A 11 6.30 -5.38 1.63
C ARG A 11 7.79 -5.18 1.37
N ILE A 12 8.63 -5.86 2.14
CA ILE A 12 10.09 -5.87 2.00
C ILE A 12 10.55 -7.16 1.32
N SER A 13 9.94 -8.30 1.70
CA SER A 13 10.27 -9.63 1.16
C SER A 13 8.98 -10.45 0.96
N PRO A 14 8.96 -11.39 0.01
CA PRO A 14 9.96 -11.68 -1.01
C PRO A 14 9.97 -10.61 -2.11
N GLN A 15 11.17 -10.30 -2.64
CA GLN A 15 11.29 -9.39 -3.79
C GLN A 15 11.08 -10.13 -5.12
N ASN A 16 11.45 -11.41 -5.15
CA ASN A 16 11.22 -12.25 -6.32
C ASN A 16 9.85 -12.92 -6.28
N PRO A 17 9.25 -13.22 -7.44
CA PRO A 17 8.01 -13.97 -7.51
C PRO A 17 8.13 -15.35 -6.87
N VAL A 18 7.09 -15.75 -6.13
CA VAL A 18 6.98 -17.03 -5.42
C VAL A 18 6.34 -18.06 -6.34
N GLY A 19 6.96 -19.24 -6.45
CA GLY A 19 6.46 -20.36 -7.24
C GLY A 19 5.62 -21.36 -6.43
N PRO A 20 4.95 -22.31 -7.12
CA PRO A 20 4.23 -23.40 -6.47
C PRO A 20 5.15 -24.21 -5.53
N GLY A 21 4.70 -24.46 -4.31
CA GLY A 21 5.43 -25.20 -3.30
C GLY A 21 6.56 -24.45 -2.60
N ASP A 22 6.82 -23.19 -2.97
CA ASP A 22 7.89 -22.41 -2.35
C ASP A 22 7.56 -22.11 -0.87
N HIS A 23 8.59 -22.27 -0.02
CA HIS A 23 8.60 -21.76 1.34
C HIS A 23 9.27 -20.38 1.34
N PHE A 24 8.63 -19.38 1.89
CA PHE A 24 9.17 -18.03 1.91
C PHE A 24 8.79 -17.27 3.19
N THR A 25 9.56 -16.23 3.48
CA THR A 25 9.24 -15.31 4.56
C THR A 25 8.65 -14.03 3.97
N LEU A 26 7.41 -13.74 4.32
CA LEU A 26 6.79 -12.45 4.08
C LEU A 26 7.32 -11.47 5.14
N GLU A 27 8.10 -10.49 4.71
CA GLU A 27 8.54 -9.39 5.58
C GLU A 27 7.76 -8.13 5.20
N VAL A 28 7.14 -7.53 6.20
CA VAL A 28 6.32 -6.33 6.04
C VAL A 28 6.80 -5.28 7.01
N GLU A 29 7.10 -4.11 6.49
CA GLU A 29 7.40 -2.93 7.29
C GLU A 29 6.10 -2.19 7.59
N LEU A 30 5.88 -1.91 8.86
CA LEU A 30 4.78 -1.13 9.39
C LEU A 30 5.35 0.19 9.89
N GLU A 31 4.96 1.30 9.30
CA GLU A 31 5.41 2.63 9.68
C GLU A 31 4.25 3.45 10.23
N ASN A 32 4.43 3.99 11.44
CA ASN A 32 3.50 4.96 11.98
C ASN A 32 3.81 6.34 11.38
N THR A 33 3.02 6.77 10.40
CA THR A 33 3.19 8.06 9.72
C THR A 33 2.46 9.22 10.39
N SER A 34 1.78 8.98 11.52
CA SER A 34 1.18 10.04 12.31
C SER A 34 2.24 10.92 12.99
N LYS A 35 1.84 12.10 13.43
CA LYS A 35 2.77 13.07 14.03
C LYS A 35 2.76 13.09 15.56
N ASP A 36 1.64 12.71 16.13
CA ASP A 36 1.31 12.98 17.54
C ASP A 36 0.54 11.84 18.22
N ALA A 37 0.49 10.65 17.59
CA ALA A 37 -0.17 9.49 18.14
C ALA A 37 0.73 8.26 18.04
N ASP A 38 1.31 7.84 19.15
CA ASP A 38 2.01 6.56 19.27
C ASP A 38 1.00 5.42 19.28
N ILE A 39 1.42 4.28 18.76
CA ILE A 39 0.63 3.05 18.72
C ILE A 39 1.14 2.11 19.80
N GLU A 40 0.22 1.50 20.54
CA GLU A 40 0.51 0.52 21.57
C GLU A 40 -0.24 -0.79 21.31
N ASP A 41 0.36 -1.89 21.74
CA ASP A 41 -0.22 -3.25 21.70
C ASP A 41 -0.81 -3.63 20.33
N MET A 42 -0.05 -3.35 19.27
CA MET A 42 -0.52 -3.71 17.93
C MET A 42 -0.42 -5.22 17.71
N VAL A 43 -1.55 -5.82 17.39
CA VAL A 43 -1.66 -7.20 16.93
C VAL A 43 -1.78 -7.20 15.42
N VAL A 44 -0.88 -7.89 14.74
CA VAL A 44 -0.83 -8.05 13.29
C VAL A 44 -1.17 -9.48 12.94
N ASN A 45 -2.33 -9.70 12.30
CA ASN A 45 -2.74 -11.01 11.81
C ASN A 45 -2.59 -11.07 10.29
N VAL A 46 -1.90 -12.08 9.79
CA VAL A 46 -1.85 -12.37 8.36
C VAL A 46 -2.94 -13.37 7.97
N SER A 47 -3.70 -13.02 6.94
CA SER A 47 -4.68 -13.91 6.31
C SER A 47 -4.25 -14.15 4.87
N PRO A 48 -3.46 -15.19 4.62
CA PRO A 48 -3.06 -15.57 3.27
C PRO A 48 -4.28 -16.15 2.55
N GLY A 49 -4.52 -15.77 1.31
CA GLY A 49 -5.63 -16.31 0.52
C GLY A 49 -5.63 -17.84 0.39
N SER A 50 -6.51 -18.37 -0.44
CA SER A 50 -6.76 -19.81 -0.57
C SER A 50 -5.56 -20.65 -1.05
N SER A 51 -4.64 -20.04 -1.79
CA SER A 51 -3.45 -20.73 -2.35
C SER A 51 -2.17 -20.47 -1.57
N LEU A 52 -2.27 -19.91 -0.37
CA LEU A 52 -1.13 -19.67 0.53
C LEU A 52 -1.43 -20.26 1.90
N PHE A 53 -0.44 -20.83 2.54
CA PHE A 53 -0.57 -21.49 3.84
C PHE A 53 0.41 -20.87 4.84
N ILE A 54 0.05 -20.91 6.13
CA ILE A 54 0.96 -20.54 7.20
C ILE A 54 2.01 -21.66 7.33
N GLY A 55 3.27 -21.30 7.15
CA GLY A 55 4.40 -22.22 7.25
C GLY A 55 5.06 -22.25 8.62
N GLY A 56 4.50 -21.54 9.60
CA GLY A 56 4.99 -21.45 10.97
C GLY A 56 3.91 -21.74 12.00
N ASP A 57 4.22 -21.53 13.28
CA ASP A 57 3.33 -21.86 14.38
C ASP A 57 2.17 -20.85 14.55
N THR A 58 2.29 -19.67 13.98
CA THR A 58 1.28 -18.62 14.16
C THR A 58 1.21 -17.65 12.98
N ASN A 59 0.01 -17.20 12.70
CA ASN A 59 -0.29 -16.11 11.76
C ASN A 59 -0.30 -14.73 12.43
N THR A 60 0.10 -14.63 13.69
CA THR A 60 0.00 -13.42 14.50
C THR A 60 1.38 -12.92 14.90
N ARG A 61 1.55 -11.60 14.91
CA ARG A 61 2.71 -10.90 15.49
C ARG A 61 2.22 -9.78 16.39
N ILE A 62 3.00 -9.48 17.42
CA ILE A 62 2.71 -8.41 18.37
C ILE A 62 3.83 -7.38 18.26
N VAL A 63 3.44 -6.14 18.06
CA VAL A 63 4.32 -4.96 18.16
C VAL A 63 3.87 -4.19 19.38
N SER A 64 4.65 -4.27 20.44
CA SER A 64 4.27 -3.69 21.75
C SER A 64 4.12 -2.17 21.68
N ARG A 65 4.96 -1.52 20.87
CA ARG A 65 4.92 -0.07 20.67
C ARG A 65 5.48 0.31 19.31
N LEU A 66 4.82 1.26 18.65
CA LEU A 66 5.29 1.86 17.39
C LEU A 66 5.14 3.39 17.50
N ASP A 67 6.23 4.04 17.84
CA ASP A 67 6.27 5.48 18.01
C ASP A 67 6.02 6.23 16.71
N THR A 68 5.62 7.46 16.80
CA THR A 68 5.46 8.39 15.70
C THR A 68 6.71 8.48 14.82
N GLY A 69 6.55 8.32 13.51
CA GLY A 69 7.64 8.38 12.53
C GLY A 69 8.62 7.19 12.61
N ARG A 70 8.27 6.13 13.35
CA ARG A 70 9.06 4.90 13.44
C ARG A 70 8.43 3.79 12.60
N ALA A 71 9.29 2.86 12.21
CA ALA A 71 8.89 1.66 11.48
C ALA A 71 9.36 0.41 12.22
N GLU A 72 8.55 -0.64 12.12
CA GLU A 72 8.83 -1.97 12.67
C GLU A 72 8.67 -3.03 11.59
N LEU A 73 9.54 -4.04 11.59
CA LEU A 73 9.52 -5.12 10.62
C LEU A 73 8.88 -6.38 11.22
N VAL A 74 7.77 -6.81 10.67
CA VAL A 74 7.11 -8.07 11.03
C VAL A 74 7.35 -9.14 9.97
N LYS A 75 7.47 -10.40 10.41
CA LYS A 75 7.82 -11.53 9.55
C LYS A 75 6.84 -12.68 9.75
N PHE A 76 6.40 -13.26 8.62
CA PHE A 76 5.53 -14.43 8.59
C PHE A 76 6.13 -15.48 7.66
N ASN A 77 6.23 -16.71 8.11
CA ASN A 77 6.62 -17.82 7.25
C ASN A 77 5.40 -18.36 6.54
N LEU A 78 5.44 -18.39 5.23
CA LEU A 78 4.36 -18.83 4.37
C LEU A 78 4.83 -19.93 3.41
N ILE A 79 3.87 -20.71 2.92
CA ILE A 79 4.07 -21.76 1.92
C ILE A 79 3.10 -21.48 0.77
N ALA A 80 3.61 -21.43 -0.44
CA ALA A 80 2.80 -21.37 -1.64
C ALA A 80 2.20 -22.73 -1.96
N GLY A 81 0.90 -22.81 -2.18
CA GLY A 81 0.23 -24.02 -2.64
C GLY A 81 0.71 -24.45 -4.03
N GLN A 82 0.50 -25.72 -4.37
CA GLN A 82 0.84 -26.24 -5.69
C GLN A 82 -0.07 -25.66 -6.79
N ASP A 83 -1.23 -25.17 -6.40
CA ASP A 83 -2.25 -24.55 -7.26
C ASP A 83 -2.13 -23.03 -7.36
N ILE A 84 -1.10 -22.44 -6.73
CA ILE A 84 -0.89 -20.99 -6.82
C ILE A 84 -0.70 -20.58 -8.28
N SER A 85 -1.51 -19.65 -8.72
CA SER A 85 -1.55 -19.21 -10.12
C SER A 85 -1.86 -17.74 -10.24
N GLY A 86 -1.67 -17.19 -11.43
CA GLY A 86 -1.82 -15.76 -11.71
C GLY A 86 -0.54 -14.98 -11.50
N PRO A 87 -0.54 -13.69 -11.83
CA PRO A 87 0.65 -12.83 -11.72
C PRO A 87 0.94 -12.43 -10.27
N SER A 88 -0.07 -12.49 -9.41
CA SER A 88 0.05 -12.09 -8.00
C SER A 88 -1.08 -12.65 -7.14
N GLN A 89 -0.84 -12.68 -5.83
CA GLN A 89 -1.81 -12.99 -4.80
C GLN A 89 -1.89 -11.82 -3.81
N LEU A 90 -3.12 -11.53 -3.34
CA LEU A 90 -3.34 -10.56 -2.27
C LEU A 90 -3.33 -11.27 -0.91
N ILE A 91 -2.60 -10.69 0.02
CA ILE A 91 -2.52 -11.14 1.41
C ILE A 91 -3.13 -10.04 2.27
N ASP A 92 -4.11 -10.39 3.08
CA ASP A 92 -4.71 -9.44 4.01
C ASP A 92 -3.92 -9.43 5.33
N LEU A 93 -3.62 -8.21 5.80
CA LEU A 93 -3.06 -7.95 7.13
C LEU A 93 -4.10 -7.20 7.95
N GLU A 94 -4.63 -7.86 8.96
CA GLU A 94 -5.49 -7.23 9.95
C GLU A 94 -4.62 -6.64 11.07
N LEU A 95 -4.73 -5.32 11.27
CA LEU A 95 -4.03 -4.58 12.31
C LEU A 95 -5.04 -4.17 13.37
N LYS A 96 -4.84 -4.59 14.62
CA LYS A 96 -5.61 -4.14 15.79
C LYS A 96 -4.64 -3.49 16.75
N TYR A 97 -4.90 -2.27 17.18
CA TYR A 97 -3.97 -1.50 18.00
C TYR A 97 -4.68 -0.51 18.92
N ASN A 98 -3.97 -0.08 19.93
CA ASN A 98 -4.39 0.98 20.84
C ASN A 98 -3.58 2.25 20.57
N TYR A 99 -4.16 3.40 20.86
CA TYR A 99 -3.49 4.70 20.81
C TYR A 99 -4.15 5.67 21.79
N TYR A 100 -3.44 6.73 22.17
CA TYR A 100 -4.01 7.77 23.00
C TYR A 100 -4.61 8.90 22.17
N SER A 101 -5.87 9.23 22.45
CA SER A 101 -6.57 10.38 21.86
C SER A 101 -7.15 11.24 22.96
N GLY A 102 -6.67 12.50 23.08
CA GLY A 102 -7.10 13.38 24.16
C GLY A 102 -6.83 12.86 25.59
N GLY A 103 -5.78 12.06 25.74
CA GLY A 103 -5.42 11.43 27.02
C GLY A 103 -6.20 10.16 27.36
N GLN A 104 -7.08 9.69 26.48
CA GLN A 104 -7.82 8.44 26.64
C GLN A 104 -7.28 7.36 25.71
N LEU A 105 -7.15 6.13 26.23
CA LEU A 105 -6.79 4.97 25.42
C LEU A 105 -7.96 4.58 24.53
N THR A 106 -7.69 4.51 23.24
CA THR A 106 -8.68 4.20 22.20
C THR A 106 -8.17 3.03 21.37
N SER A 107 -9.06 2.10 21.01
CA SER A 107 -8.72 0.97 20.16
C SER A 107 -9.16 1.24 18.71
N ALA A 108 -8.37 0.76 17.77
CA ALA A 108 -8.67 0.81 16.35
C ALA A 108 -8.31 -0.49 15.64
N ALA A 109 -8.93 -0.70 14.48
CA ALA A 109 -8.58 -1.81 13.59
C ALA A 109 -8.58 -1.34 12.14
N SER A 110 -7.70 -1.93 11.34
CA SER A 110 -7.66 -1.72 9.89
C SER A 110 -7.24 -3.00 9.18
N VAL A 111 -7.68 -3.17 7.94
CA VAL A 111 -7.21 -4.25 7.06
C VAL A 111 -6.40 -3.63 5.94
N GLN A 112 -5.18 -4.09 5.78
CA GLN A 112 -4.25 -3.68 4.74
C GLN A 112 -4.03 -4.84 3.77
N LYS A 113 -3.80 -4.54 2.50
CA LYS A 113 -3.56 -5.55 1.48
C LYS A 113 -2.11 -5.49 1.02
N VAL A 114 -1.46 -6.64 1.04
CA VAL A 114 -0.08 -6.81 0.56
C VAL A 114 -0.11 -7.66 -0.69
N LEU A 115 0.48 -7.17 -1.76
CA LEU A 115 0.59 -7.89 -3.02
C LEU A 115 1.83 -8.77 -3.01
N LEU A 116 1.65 -10.06 -3.29
CA LEU A 116 2.70 -11.05 -3.45
C LEU A 116 2.82 -11.41 -4.94
N PRO A 117 3.96 -11.15 -5.60
CA PRO A 117 4.17 -11.61 -6.97
C PRO A 117 4.33 -13.13 -7.01
N VAL A 118 3.78 -13.78 -8.03
CA VAL A 118 3.76 -15.25 -8.20
C VAL A 118 4.45 -15.66 -9.49
N LYS A 119 5.25 -16.72 -9.42
CA LYS A 119 5.88 -17.37 -10.57
C LYS A 119 4.91 -18.32 -11.27
N GLY A 120 4.90 -18.28 -12.59
CA GLY A 120 4.32 -19.36 -13.40
C GLY A 120 2.82 -19.32 -13.63
N GLY A 121 2.17 -18.22 -13.38
CA GLY A 121 0.88 -18.00 -14.00
C GLY A 121 1.06 -17.90 -15.50
N THR A 122 0.52 -18.85 -16.25
CA THR A 122 0.23 -18.58 -17.66
C THR A 122 -0.64 -17.32 -17.66
N ALA A 123 -0.12 -16.25 -18.24
CA ALA A 123 -0.73 -14.93 -18.19
C ALA A 123 -2.07 -14.92 -18.95
N THR A 124 -3.08 -15.55 -18.36
CA THR A 124 -4.46 -15.55 -18.87
C THR A 124 -5.24 -14.35 -18.37
N GLY A 125 -4.74 -13.67 -17.35
CA GLY A 125 -5.36 -12.49 -16.74
C GLY A 125 -4.79 -11.15 -17.22
N GLN A 126 -5.37 -10.10 -16.71
CA GLN A 126 -4.92 -8.72 -16.85
C GLN A 126 -3.69 -8.48 -15.96
N PRO A 127 -2.66 -7.74 -16.43
CA PRO A 127 -1.54 -7.33 -15.58
C PRO A 127 -2.02 -6.61 -14.32
N VAL A 128 -1.34 -6.83 -13.21
CA VAL A 128 -1.65 -6.16 -11.94
C VAL A 128 -0.72 -4.97 -11.78
N LEU A 129 -1.31 -3.80 -11.67
CA LEU A 129 -0.62 -2.55 -11.42
C LEU A 129 -0.70 -2.20 -9.94
N LEU A 130 0.44 -2.15 -9.29
CA LEU A 130 0.56 -1.68 -7.92
C LEU A 130 0.79 -0.16 -7.93
N ILE A 131 0.06 0.54 -7.07
CA ILE A 131 0.23 1.98 -6.85
C ILE A 131 0.78 2.18 -5.45
N ASP A 132 1.98 2.74 -5.35
CA ASP A 132 2.54 3.18 -4.08
C ASP A 132 2.69 4.71 -4.08
N ARG A 133 2.27 5.33 -3.01
CA ARG A 133 2.50 6.73 -2.77
C ARG A 133 3.75 6.89 -1.90
N GLY A 134 4.75 7.54 -2.43
CA GLY A 134 5.94 7.89 -1.67
C GLY A 134 5.61 8.66 -0.38
N PRO A 135 6.57 8.77 0.55
CA PRO A 135 6.40 9.51 1.78
C PRO A 135 6.04 10.98 1.49
N MET A 136 5.02 11.47 2.17
CA MET A 136 4.57 12.85 2.05
C MET A 136 4.60 13.51 3.43
N GLY A 137 5.22 14.69 3.48
CA GLY A 137 5.13 15.55 4.65
C GLY A 137 3.71 16.13 4.82
N PRO A 138 3.47 16.80 5.94
CA PRO A 138 2.20 17.47 6.17
C PRO A 138 1.97 18.57 5.14
N VAL A 139 0.75 18.65 4.66
CA VAL A 139 0.32 19.67 3.71
C VAL A 139 -0.44 20.76 4.47
N SER A 140 -0.03 22.02 4.26
CA SER A 140 -0.74 23.16 4.83
C SER A 140 -1.90 23.58 3.94
N SER A 141 -2.97 24.07 4.57
CA SER A 141 -4.16 24.59 3.88
C SER A 141 -3.79 25.66 2.87
N GLY A 142 -4.38 25.61 1.68
CA GLY A 142 -4.18 26.57 0.60
C GLY A 142 -2.83 26.48 -0.12
N GLN A 143 -1.91 25.60 0.30
CA GLN A 143 -0.57 25.52 -0.27
C GLN A 143 -0.48 24.49 -1.38
N PRO A 144 0.38 24.75 -2.40
CA PRO A 144 0.75 23.73 -3.38
C PRO A 144 1.63 22.66 -2.75
N PHE A 145 1.48 21.43 -3.23
CA PHE A 145 2.33 20.30 -2.86
C PHE A 145 2.43 19.30 -4.01
N GLN A 146 3.41 18.43 -3.94
CA GLN A 146 3.61 17.38 -4.93
C GLN A 146 3.57 16.02 -4.23
N ILE A 147 2.90 15.06 -4.87
CA ILE A 147 3.02 13.65 -4.54
C ILE A 147 3.71 12.93 -5.68
N THR A 148 4.43 11.87 -5.38
CA THR A 148 4.98 10.96 -6.38
C THR A 148 4.27 9.62 -6.24
N LEU A 149 3.64 9.17 -7.31
CA LEU A 149 3.03 7.85 -7.39
C LEU A 149 4.00 6.92 -8.09
N LYS A 150 4.42 5.87 -7.43
CA LYS A 150 5.14 4.77 -8.07
C LYS A 150 4.11 3.78 -8.60
N LEU A 151 4.08 3.59 -9.91
CA LEU A 151 3.26 2.61 -10.59
C LEU A 151 4.15 1.44 -10.99
N GLU A 152 3.88 0.26 -10.48
CA GLU A 152 4.67 -0.94 -10.71
C GLU A 152 3.82 -2.03 -11.38
N ASN A 153 4.26 -2.47 -12.56
CA ASN A 153 3.68 -3.65 -13.21
C ASN A 153 4.25 -4.89 -12.55
N THR A 154 3.46 -5.56 -11.75
CA THR A 154 3.89 -6.76 -11.01
C THR A 154 3.81 -8.03 -11.84
N ASP A 155 3.27 -7.98 -13.06
CA ASP A 155 3.31 -9.10 -13.99
C ASP A 155 4.75 -9.33 -14.47
N THR A 156 5.17 -10.59 -14.54
CA THR A 156 6.53 -10.96 -14.96
C THR A 156 6.63 -11.29 -16.44
N VAL A 157 5.51 -11.32 -17.15
CA VAL A 157 5.42 -11.74 -18.57
C VAL A 157 4.79 -10.66 -19.43
N LYS A 158 3.67 -10.06 -18.99
CA LYS A 158 2.94 -9.08 -19.76
C LYS A 158 3.34 -7.65 -19.43
N GLY A 159 3.58 -6.88 -20.47
CA GLY A 159 3.73 -5.43 -20.36
C GLY A 159 2.37 -4.73 -20.34
N ILE A 160 2.35 -3.57 -19.69
CA ILE A 160 1.25 -2.61 -19.77
C ILE A 160 1.58 -1.63 -20.88
N ARG A 161 0.60 -1.31 -21.73
CA ARG A 161 0.74 -0.38 -22.85
C ARG A 161 -0.28 0.73 -22.74
N ASN A 162 0.07 1.89 -23.31
CA ASN A 162 -0.83 3.04 -23.40
C ASN A 162 -1.43 3.45 -22.05
N LEU A 163 -0.70 3.26 -20.94
CA LEU A 163 -1.20 3.59 -19.61
C LEU A 163 -1.55 5.07 -19.52
N THR A 164 -2.78 5.33 -19.14
CA THR A 164 -3.32 6.66 -18.90
C THR A 164 -3.86 6.72 -17.48
N ALA A 165 -3.50 7.77 -16.75
CA ALA A 165 -4.05 8.06 -15.43
C ALA A 165 -4.97 9.27 -15.49
N THR A 166 -6.17 9.13 -14.96
CA THR A 166 -7.11 10.24 -14.74
C THR A 166 -7.24 10.48 -13.25
N PHE A 167 -6.95 11.68 -12.81
CA PHE A 167 -7.02 12.10 -11.43
C PHE A 167 -8.39 12.75 -11.17
N GLU A 168 -9.03 12.37 -10.08
CA GLU A 168 -10.34 12.87 -9.70
C GLU A 168 -10.18 13.77 -8.46
N PRO A 169 -9.98 15.10 -8.68
CA PRO A 169 -9.89 16.05 -7.59
C PRO A 169 -11.24 16.15 -6.84
N ASN A 170 -11.18 16.66 -5.63
CA ASN A 170 -12.35 16.90 -4.80
C ASN A 170 -12.32 18.34 -4.24
N ASP A 171 -13.29 18.68 -3.42
CA ASP A 171 -13.40 20.03 -2.83
C ASP A 171 -12.20 20.43 -1.95
N GLN A 172 -11.44 19.43 -1.48
CA GLN A 172 -10.30 19.62 -0.57
C GLN A 172 -8.94 19.55 -1.28
N ILE A 173 -8.89 19.00 -2.49
CA ILE A 173 -7.65 18.84 -3.28
C ILE A 173 -7.96 19.19 -4.73
N SER A 174 -7.23 20.13 -5.29
CA SER A 174 -7.28 20.48 -6.71
C SER A 174 -5.96 20.14 -7.41
N LEU A 175 -6.04 19.82 -8.70
CA LEU A 175 -4.87 19.66 -9.56
C LEU A 175 -4.33 21.04 -9.96
N LEU A 176 -3.00 21.16 -10.00
CA LEU A 176 -2.32 22.34 -10.54
C LEU A 176 -1.95 22.19 -12.02
N GLU A 177 -2.36 21.09 -12.62
CA GLU A 177 -2.09 20.78 -14.03
C GLU A 177 -3.26 21.20 -14.90
N ALA A 178 -2.97 21.46 -16.19
CA ALA A 178 -3.99 21.92 -17.15
C ALA A 178 -5.03 20.85 -17.49
N THR A 179 -4.72 19.58 -17.25
CA THR A 179 -5.58 18.45 -17.53
C THR A 179 -5.58 17.47 -16.35
N ASP A 180 -6.71 16.85 -16.11
CA ASP A 180 -6.89 15.78 -15.12
C ASP A 180 -6.36 14.43 -15.60
N THR A 181 -6.08 14.32 -16.89
CA THR A 181 -5.64 13.07 -17.53
C THR A 181 -4.20 13.20 -18.03
N ARG A 182 -3.38 12.22 -17.70
CA ARG A 182 -1.99 12.13 -18.11
C ARG A 182 -1.69 10.80 -18.80
N GLN A 183 -1.06 10.87 -19.95
CA GLN A 183 -0.50 9.69 -20.58
C GLN A 183 0.86 9.38 -19.95
N ILE A 184 1.01 8.16 -19.43
CA ILE A 184 2.22 7.68 -18.75
C ILE A 184 3.08 6.88 -19.73
N GLY A 185 2.45 6.11 -20.63
CA GLY A 185 3.12 5.28 -21.60
C GLY A 185 3.13 3.80 -21.20
N ASP A 186 4.20 3.11 -21.57
CA ASP A 186 4.31 1.67 -21.40
C ASP A 186 5.11 1.33 -20.13
N ILE A 187 4.70 0.27 -19.42
CA ILE A 187 5.43 -0.29 -18.28
C ILE A 187 5.69 -1.77 -18.58
N GLY A 188 6.95 -2.12 -18.79
CA GLY A 188 7.35 -3.51 -19.05
C GLY A 188 7.07 -4.43 -17.85
N PRO A 189 7.16 -5.75 -18.06
CA PRO A 189 7.01 -6.73 -16.98
C PRO A 189 8.02 -6.48 -15.84
N GLY A 190 7.53 -6.44 -14.59
CA GLY A 190 8.34 -6.19 -13.41
C GLY A 190 8.96 -4.79 -13.32
N GLN A 191 8.57 -3.86 -14.19
CA GLN A 191 9.09 -2.50 -14.19
C GLN A 191 8.16 -1.54 -13.45
N SER A 192 8.71 -0.40 -13.05
CA SER A 192 7.96 0.68 -12.42
C SER A 192 8.27 2.04 -13.04
N VAL A 193 7.35 2.98 -12.88
CA VAL A 193 7.48 4.37 -13.29
C VAL A 193 7.01 5.28 -12.16
N ASP A 194 7.75 6.37 -11.93
CA ASP A 194 7.37 7.39 -10.98
C ASP A 194 6.60 8.51 -11.68
N VAL A 195 5.42 8.82 -11.17
CA VAL A 195 4.52 9.84 -11.71
C VAL A 195 4.37 10.97 -10.69
N PRO A 196 5.07 12.09 -10.87
CA PRO A 196 4.88 13.27 -10.02
C PRO A 196 3.53 13.92 -10.34
N VAL A 197 2.75 14.27 -9.32
CA VAL A 197 1.45 14.94 -9.44
C VAL A 197 1.48 16.21 -8.61
N ASN A 198 1.22 17.35 -9.25
CA ASN A 198 1.18 18.65 -8.59
C ASN A 198 -0.25 18.98 -8.17
N LEU A 199 -0.42 19.23 -6.90
CA LEU A 199 -1.71 19.42 -6.23
C LEU A 199 -1.71 20.70 -5.43
N LYS A 200 -2.89 21.19 -5.13
CA LYS A 200 -3.11 22.30 -4.19
C LYS A 200 -4.14 21.89 -3.16
N ALA A 201 -3.81 22.11 -1.91
CA ALA A 201 -4.72 21.92 -0.81
C ALA A 201 -5.81 23.00 -0.78
N GLY A 202 -7.03 22.63 -0.47
CA GLY A 202 -8.12 23.59 -0.25
C GLY A 202 -7.86 24.49 0.96
N SER A 203 -8.54 25.64 1.00
CA SER A 203 -8.41 26.61 2.09
C SER A 203 -9.00 26.12 3.43
N GLU A 204 -9.89 25.15 3.38
CA GLU A 204 -10.64 24.63 4.54
C GLU A 204 -10.25 23.20 4.92
N LEU A 205 -9.00 22.80 4.64
CA LEU A 205 -8.50 21.50 5.12
C LEU A 205 -8.60 21.44 6.65
N SER A 206 -9.46 20.57 7.15
CA SER A 206 -9.48 20.27 8.58
C SER A 206 -8.15 19.58 8.95
N SER A 207 -7.55 20.01 10.04
CA SER A 207 -6.23 19.56 10.50
C SER A 207 -6.13 18.07 10.87
N ALA A 208 -7.21 17.32 10.75
CA ALA A 208 -7.34 15.96 11.29
C ALA A 208 -7.71 14.89 10.25
N ALA A 209 -7.81 15.21 8.96
CA ALA A 209 -8.34 14.23 8.00
C ALA A 209 -7.35 13.86 6.91
N SER A 210 -7.22 12.55 6.68
CA SER A 210 -6.70 12.02 5.42
C SER A 210 -7.66 12.41 4.31
N GLN A 211 -7.14 12.92 3.20
CA GLN A 211 -7.94 13.22 2.02
C GLN A 211 -7.72 12.12 0.98
N LEU A 212 -8.79 11.72 0.31
CA LEU A 212 -8.76 10.76 -0.77
C LEU A 212 -8.63 11.49 -2.10
N LEU A 213 -7.67 11.09 -2.91
CA LEU A 213 -7.59 11.45 -4.33
C LEU A 213 -7.98 10.22 -5.14
N GLY A 214 -9.05 10.32 -5.92
CA GLY A 214 -9.45 9.28 -6.86
C GLY A 214 -8.47 9.22 -8.03
N ILE A 215 -8.09 8.00 -8.44
CA ILE A 215 -7.24 7.77 -9.60
C ILE A 215 -7.84 6.63 -10.41
N THR A 216 -8.19 6.92 -11.65
CA THR A 216 -8.62 5.91 -12.63
C THR A 216 -7.48 5.62 -13.61
N LEU A 217 -7.10 4.34 -13.72
CA LEU A 217 -6.07 3.88 -14.65
C LEU A 217 -6.71 3.11 -15.80
N LYS A 218 -6.32 3.45 -17.03
CA LYS A 218 -6.71 2.72 -18.26
C LYS A 218 -5.46 2.31 -19.01
N PHE A 219 -5.41 1.07 -19.47
CA PHE A 219 -4.27 0.53 -20.20
C PHE A 219 -4.65 -0.67 -21.08
N ASP A 220 -3.79 -0.97 -22.04
CA ASP A 220 -3.81 -2.17 -22.86
C ASP A 220 -2.73 -3.16 -22.37
N TYR A 221 -2.81 -4.45 -22.75
CA TYR A 221 -1.83 -5.47 -22.34
C TYR A 221 -1.73 -6.62 -23.36
#